data_d8894d4d3280b8b971b58d098b730e69
#
_entry.id   d8894d4d3280b8b971b58d098b730e69
#
_cell.length_a   1.000
_cell.length_b   1.000
_cell.length_c   1.000
_cell.angle_alpha   90.00
_cell.angle_beta   90.00
_cell.angle_gamma   90.00
#
_symmetry.space_group_name_H-M   'P 1'
#
loop_
_entity.id
_entity.type
_entity.pdbx_description
1 polymer ?
#
loop_
_entity_poly.entity_id
_entity_poly.type
_entity_poly.pdbx_seq_one_letter_code
_entity_poly.pdbx_strand_id
1 'polypeptide(L)'
;METYLEFLKSKIVLAKESGFDVDPGEINPNLKPHQRDSVIWALRGGHRALFQSFGLGKTVQEIEFCHQAVAHDGGRALIVLPLGVRQEFARDAEKILGYPAPVYITKMQDLAETGAEIVMTNYERVRDGDIDPTQFTAVALDEASVLRSFGSKTYQTFLPKFQGVKYKLVCTATPSPNRFKELIHYAGYLEIMDTGQALTRFFQRDSTKANNLTLYPHKEDEFWLWVSSWALFVGKPSDLGYDDTGYDLPPLDVRVHIVPDDYGTETDRDGQYKLMNDCLLYTSDA
;
A
#
# COMPACT_ATOMS: atom_id res chain seq x y z
N MET A 1 36.79 3.39 12.96
CA MET A 1 36.31 1.98 12.95
C MET A 1 34.93 2.02 12.33
N GLU A 2 34.80 1.48 11.14
CA GLU A 2 33.50 1.41 10.45
C GLU A 2 32.51 0.61 11.31
N THR A 3 31.32 1.15 11.57
CA THR A 3 30.33 0.43 12.35
C THR A 3 29.81 -0.76 11.54
N TYR A 4 29.33 -1.83 12.21
CA TYR A 4 28.72 -2.99 11.55
C TYR A 4 27.62 -2.57 10.55
N LEU A 5 26.89 -1.53 10.88
CA LEU A 5 25.83 -0.95 10.02
C LEU A 5 26.39 -0.30 8.75
N GLU A 6 27.52 0.40 8.85
CA GLU A 6 28.21 0.99 7.68
C GLU A 6 28.79 -0.10 6.77
N PHE A 7 29.36 -1.15 7.36
CA PHE A 7 29.80 -2.33 6.63
C PHE A 7 28.64 -3.05 5.92
N LEU A 8 27.48 -3.22 6.57
CA LEU A 8 26.30 -3.79 5.93
C LEU A 8 25.80 -2.90 4.79
N LYS A 9 25.70 -1.58 5.00
CA LYS A 9 25.31 -0.63 3.96
C LYS A 9 26.19 -0.70 2.71
N SER A 10 27.48 -0.93 2.87
CA SER A 10 28.41 -1.06 1.74
C SER A 10 28.19 -2.33 0.90
N LYS A 11 27.55 -3.36 1.46
CA LYS A 11 27.30 -4.66 0.80
C LYS A 11 25.88 -4.84 0.27
N ILE A 12 24.94 -3.99 0.70
CA ILE A 12 23.54 -4.12 0.35
C ILE A 12 23.25 -3.23 -0.85
N VAL A 13 22.61 -3.79 -1.85
CA VAL A 13 22.04 -3.01 -2.95
C VAL A 13 20.75 -2.36 -2.45
N LEU A 14 20.85 -1.15 -1.92
CA LEU A 14 19.70 -0.36 -1.52
C LEU A 14 18.88 0.10 -2.73
N ALA A 15 17.62 0.43 -2.51
CA ALA A 15 16.78 1.01 -3.54
C ALA A 15 17.37 2.33 -4.05
N LYS A 16 17.38 2.51 -5.36
CA LYS A 16 17.85 3.73 -5.97
C LYS A 16 16.86 4.87 -5.71
N GLU A 17 17.39 6.08 -5.61
CA GLU A 17 16.59 7.30 -5.70
C GLU A 17 16.41 7.62 -7.19
N SER A 18 15.20 7.41 -7.71
CA SER A 18 14.82 7.61 -9.11
C SER A 18 13.82 8.74 -9.30
N GLY A 19 13.48 9.42 -8.22
CA GLY A 19 12.52 10.52 -8.20
C GLY A 19 13.21 11.89 -8.30
N PHE A 20 12.66 12.86 -7.61
CA PHE A 20 13.14 14.23 -7.60
C PHE A 20 13.04 14.86 -6.20
N ASP A 21 13.87 15.86 -5.94
CA ASP A 21 13.77 16.67 -4.74
C ASP A 21 12.68 17.73 -4.89
N VAL A 22 11.92 17.94 -3.83
CA VAL A 22 10.90 18.98 -3.74
C VAL A 22 11.19 19.86 -2.53
N ASP A 23 11.02 21.18 -2.67
CA ASP A 23 11.13 22.08 -1.53
C ASP A 23 9.97 21.80 -0.54
N PRO A 24 10.25 21.64 0.76
CA PRO A 24 9.19 21.44 1.75
C PRO A 24 8.11 22.53 1.74
N GLY A 25 8.42 23.74 1.27
CA GLY A 25 7.48 24.84 1.11
C GLY A 25 6.52 24.70 -0.09
N GLU A 26 6.83 23.82 -1.04
CA GLU A 26 5.96 23.52 -2.19
C GLU A 26 4.94 22.42 -1.88
N ILE A 27 5.16 21.64 -0.80
CA ILE A 27 4.18 20.65 -0.32
C ILE A 27 2.99 21.37 0.29
N ASN A 28 1.79 20.85 0.04
CA ASN A 28 0.56 21.42 0.55
C ASN A 28 0.64 21.69 2.07
N PRO A 29 0.42 22.95 2.52
CA PRO A 29 0.60 23.33 3.93
C PRO A 29 -0.42 22.69 4.87
N ASN A 30 -1.48 22.09 4.36
CA ASN A 30 -2.50 21.39 5.14
C ASN A 30 -2.06 19.96 5.51
N LEU A 31 -0.99 19.45 4.94
CA LEU A 31 -0.41 18.18 5.39
C LEU A 31 0.23 18.36 6.78
N LYS A 32 -0.01 17.38 7.65
CA LYS A 32 0.69 17.32 8.94
C LYS A 32 2.19 17.03 8.72
N PRO A 33 3.08 17.42 9.66
CA PRO A 33 4.53 17.30 9.45
C PRO A 33 5.00 15.89 9.04
N HIS A 34 4.50 14.83 9.70
CA HIS A 34 4.84 13.45 9.35
C HIS A 34 4.34 13.03 7.96
N GLN A 35 3.19 13.56 7.52
CA GLN A 35 2.64 13.31 6.17
C GLN A 35 3.51 13.99 5.11
N ARG A 36 3.83 15.26 5.33
CA ARG A 36 4.73 16.04 4.46
C ARG A 36 6.06 15.33 4.25
N ASP A 37 6.72 14.93 5.33
CA ASP A 37 8.04 14.32 5.23
C ASP A 37 7.97 12.92 4.58
N SER A 38 6.89 12.19 4.78
CA SER A 38 6.63 10.91 4.07
C SER A 38 6.47 11.13 2.57
N VAL A 39 5.76 12.18 2.14
CA VAL A 39 5.59 12.53 0.72
C VAL A 39 6.92 12.95 0.10
N ILE A 40 7.69 13.84 0.75
CA ILE A 40 9.01 14.27 0.27
C ILE A 40 9.92 13.06 0.08
N TRP A 41 9.98 12.16 1.07
CA TRP A 41 10.76 10.94 0.99
C TRP A 41 10.32 10.04 -0.18
N ALA A 42 9.01 9.92 -0.40
CA ALA A 42 8.46 9.10 -1.48
C ALA A 42 8.77 9.72 -2.87
N LEU A 43 8.65 11.04 -3.02
CA LEU A 43 8.97 11.75 -4.25
C LEU A 43 10.46 11.65 -4.61
N ARG A 44 11.37 11.85 -3.64
CA ARG A 44 12.82 11.64 -3.85
C ARG A 44 13.12 10.22 -4.29
N GLY A 45 12.46 9.25 -3.69
CA GLY A 45 12.65 7.86 -4.04
C GLY A 45 12.08 7.44 -5.39
N GLY A 46 11.01 8.07 -5.84
CA GLY A 46 10.32 7.79 -7.10
C GLY A 46 9.46 6.52 -7.08
N HIS A 47 9.99 5.42 -6.56
CA HIS A 47 9.32 4.13 -6.38
C HIS A 47 9.38 3.76 -4.90
N ARG A 48 8.28 3.99 -4.15
CA ARG A 48 8.25 3.82 -2.68
C ARG A 48 6.94 3.22 -2.18
N ALA A 49 6.99 2.69 -0.98
CA ALA A 49 5.83 2.18 -0.26
C ALA A 49 5.64 2.92 1.07
N LEU A 50 4.41 3.34 1.35
CA LEU A 50 3.97 3.87 2.64
C LEU A 50 3.12 2.82 3.35
N PHE A 51 3.75 2.11 4.26
CA PHE A 51 3.10 1.12 5.13
C PHE A 51 2.74 1.79 6.45
N GLN A 52 1.61 2.48 6.43
CA GLN A 52 1.17 3.33 7.54
C GLN A 52 -0.12 2.79 8.15
N SER A 53 -0.23 2.85 9.47
CA SER A 53 -1.44 2.47 10.19
C SER A 53 -2.67 3.26 9.73
N PHE A 54 -3.84 2.77 10.10
CA PHE A 54 -5.10 3.48 9.85
C PHE A 54 -5.11 4.85 10.53
N GLY A 55 -5.77 5.82 9.92
CA GLY A 55 -5.90 7.18 10.47
C GLY A 55 -4.70 8.12 10.24
N LEU A 56 -3.59 7.64 9.65
CA LEU A 56 -2.41 8.49 9.38
C LEU A 56 -2.53 9.35 8.11
N GLY A 57 -3.68 9.27 7.40
CA GLY A 57 -3.98 10.12 6.25
C GLY A 57 -3.21 9.72 4.99
N LYS A 58 -3.16 8.43 4.67
CA LYS A 58 -2.57 7.93 3.42
C LYS A 58 -3.19 8.61 2.19
N THR A 59 -4.51 8.78 2.18
CA THR A 59 -5.27 9.41 1.09
C THR A 59 -4.70 10.76 0.68
N VAL A 60 -4.49 11.68 1.64
CA VAL A 60 -3.95 13.01 1.33
C VAL A 60 -2.49 12.96 0.88
N GLN A 61 -1.72 11.98 1.39
CA GLN A 61 -0.33 11.78 0.95
C GLN A 61 -0.26 11.24 -0.48
N GLU A 62 -1.16 10.34 -0.88
CA GLU A 62 -1.25 9.81 -2.23
C GLU A 62 -1.65 10.89 -3.24
N ILE A 63 -2.64 11.72 -2.90
CA ILE A 63 -3.07 12.84 -3.74
C ILE A 63 -1.92 13.83 -3.89
N GLU A 64 -1.25 14.20 -2.81
CA GLU A 64 -0.12 15.13 -2.84
C GLU A 64 1.05 14.57 -3.64
N PHE A 65 1.41 13.29 -3.46
CA PHE A 65 2.43 12.63 -4.27
C PHE A 65 2.11 12.72 -5.77
N CYS A 66 0.88 12.42 -6.15
CA CYS A 66 0.43 12.50 -7.54
C CYS A 66 0.47 13.94 -8.07
N HIS A 67 0.02 14.90 -7.26
CA HIS A 67 0.03 16.32 -7.62
C HIS A 67 1.44 16.84 -7.88
N GLN A 68 2.37 16.58 -6.97
CA GLN A 68 3.76 17.00 -7.10
C GLN A 68 4.46 16.33 -8.30
N ALA A 69 4.19 15.05 -8.55
CA ALA A 69 4.75 14.35 -9.71
C ALA A 69 4.27 14.94 -11.04
N VAL A 70 3.00 15.30 -11.13
CA VAL A 70 2.43 15.97 -12.31
C VAL A 70 2.96 17.41 -12.43
N ALA A 71 3.05 18.15 -11.34
CA ALA A 71 3.61 19.50 -11.34
C ALA A 71 5.07 19.51 -11.83
N HIS A 72 5.86 18.51 -11.47
CA HIS A 72 7.27 18.39 -11.85
C HIS A 72 7.47 18.00 -13.33
N ASP A 73 6.77 16.95 -13.80
CA ASP A 73 7.02 16.35 -15.13
C ASP A 73 5.89 16.54 -16.13
N GLY A 74 4.79 17.13 -15.71
CA GLY A 74 3.59 17.20 -16.53
C GLY A 74 2.85 15.86 -16.67
N GLY A 75 1.93 15.79 -17.62
CA GLY A 75 1.14 14.59 -17.86
C GLY A 75 -0.03 14.46 -16.88
N ARG A 76 -0.32 13.24 -16.45
CA ARG A 76 -1.42 12.92 -15.54
C ARG A 76 -1.01 11.85 -14.54
N ALA A 77 -1.70 11.81 -13.40
CA ALA A 77 -1.51 10.77 -12.40
C ALA A 77 -2.77 9.88 -12.28
N LEU A 78 -2.54 8.62 -11.94
CA LEU A 78 -3.57 7.61 -11.71
C LEU A 78 -3.52 7.13 -10.27
N ILE A 79 -4.65 7.15 -9.57
CA ILE A 79 -4.83 6.49 -8.29
C ILE A 79 -5.69 5.24 -8.50
N VAL A 80 -5.15 4.08 -8.16
CA VAL A 80 -5.88 2.80 -8.21
C VAL A 80 -6.31 2.45 -6.80
N LEU A 81 -7.62 2.32 -6.58
CA LEU A 81 -8.19 2.21 -5.24
C LEU A 81 -9.36 1.20 -5.21
N PRO A 82 -9.73 0.67 -4.03
CA PRO A 82 -10.99 -0.04 -3.86
C PRO A 82 -12.18 0.89 -4.14
N LEU A 83 -13.19 0.38 -4.85
CA LEU A 83 -14.32 1.21 -5.32
C LEU A 83 -15.05 1.97 -4.18
N GLY A 84 -15.07 1.39 -2.98
CA GLY A 84 -15.77 1.97 -1.82
C GLY A 84 -15.18 3.27 -1.29
N VAL A 85 -13.87 3.51 -1.48
CA VAL A 85 -13.18 4.68 -0.88
C VAL A 85 -13.08 5.90 -1.80
N ARG A 86 -13.55 5.81 -3.04
CA ARG A 86 -13.43 6.90 -4.01
C ARG A 86 -14.01 8.24 -3.54
N GLN A 87 -15.09 8.21 -2.75
CA GLN A 87 -15.72 9.42 -2.23
C GLN A 87 -14.86 10.11 -1.17
N GLU A 88 -14.05 9.33 -0.43
CA GLU A 88 -13.09 9.88 0.52
C GLU A 88 -11.98 10.62 -0.19
N PHE A 89 -11.43 10.07 -1.28
CA PHE A 89 -10.42 10.74 -2.09
C PHE A 89 -10.95 12.08 -2.66
N ALA A 90 -12.16 12.09 -3.19
CA ALA A 90 -12.77 13.33 -3.69
C ALA A 90 -12.97 14.37 -2.57
N ARG A 91 -13.52 13.94 -1.43
CA ARG A 91 -13.74 14.81 -0.28
C ARG A 91 -12.43 15.35 0.30
N ASP A 92 -11.42 14.52 0.45
CA ASP A 92 -10.15 14.90 1.09
C ASP A 92 -9.31 15.79 0.17
N ALA A 93 -9.36 15.58 -1.15
CA ALA A 93 -8.79 16.49 -2.13
C ALA A 93 -9.38 17.92 -1.98
N GLU A 94 -10.69 18.05 -1.97
CA GLU A 94 -11.35 19.34 -1.92
C GLU A 94 -11.28 19.99 -0.53
N LYS A 95 -11.60 19.23 0.53
CA LYS A 95 -11.77 19.81 1.87
C LYS A 95 -10.48 19.98 2.65
N ILE A 96 -9.50 19.10 2.42
CA ILE A 96 -8.24 19.12 3.15
C ILE A 96 -7.16 19.81 2.32
N LEU A 97 -6.98 19.38 1.08
CA LEU A 97 -5.90 19.89 0.24
C LEU A 97 -6.28 21.13 -0.57
N GLY A 98 -7.56 21.39 -0.78
CA GLY A 98 -8.02 22.49 -1.63
C GLY A 98 -7.74 22.25 -3.12
N TYR A 99 -7.55 20.99 -3.52
CA TYR A 99 -7.35 20.58 -4.90
C TYR A 99 -8.67 20.16 -5.55
N PRO A 100 -8.77 20.21 -6.89
CA PRO A 100 -9.89 19.60 -7.59
C PRO A 100 -9.99 18.09 -7.24
N ALA A 101 -11.24 17.61 -7.08
CA ALA A 101 -11.46 16.19 -6.83
C ALA A 101 -10.89 15.33 -7.98
N PRO A 102 -10.16 14.25 -7.69
CA PRO A 102 -9.77 13.29 -8.71
C PRO A 102 -10.98 12.71 -9.43
N VAL A 103 -10.91 12.62 -10.76
CA VAL A 103 -12.03 12.15 -11.57
C VAL A 103 -11.96 10.63 -11.73
N TYR A 104 -13.07 9.95 -11.42
CA TYR A 104 -13.14 8.50 -11.61
C TYR A 104 -13.37 8.16 -13.07
N ILE A 105 -12.50 7.31 -13.63
CA ILE A 105 -12.57 6.83 -15.02
C ILE A 105 -12.76 5.32 -15.06
N THR A 106 -13.46 4.82 -16.07
CA THR A 106 -13.74 3.40 -16.28
C THR A 106 -13.01 2.80 -17.47
N LYS A 107 -12.58 3.64 -18.41
CA LYS A 107 -11.86 3.28 -19.64
C LYS A 107 -10.97 4.43 -20.09
N MET A 108 -10.01 4.16 -20.95
CA MET A 108 -9.05 5.18 -21.44
C MET A 108 -9.73 6.31 -22.23
N GLN A 109 -10.87 6.05 -22.88
CA GLN A 109 -11.63 7.11 -23.59
C GLN A 109 -12.11 8.21 -22.63
N ASP A 110 -12.51 7.85 -21.40
CA ASP A 110 -12.95 8.82 -20.38
C ASP A 110 -11.83 9.83 -20.07
N LEU A 111 -10.55 9.42 -20.19
CA LEU A 111 -9.39 10.27 -19.98
C LEU A 111 -9.30 11.44 -20.97
N ALA A 112 -9.74 11.21 -22.20
CA ALA A 112 -9.76 12.25 -23.24
C ALA A 112 -10.88 13.30 -23.00
N GLU A 113 -11.93 12.90 -22.31
CA GLU A 113 -13.10 13.75 -22.04
C GLU A 113 -12.92 14.62 -20.78
N THR A 114 -11.98 14.26 -19.90
CA THR A 114 -11.69 15.00 -18.68
C THR A 114 -10.44 15.86 -18.81
N GLY A 115 -10.49 17.08 -18.26
CA GLY A 115 -9.32 17.95 -18.07
C GLY A 115 -8.54 17.68 -16.78
N ALA A 116 -8.93 16.67 -16.00
CA ALA A 116 -8.33 16.40 -14.69
C ALA A 116 -6.89 15.90 -14.82
N GLU A 117 -6.01 16.45 -13.98
CA GLU A 117 -4.61 16.02 -13.87
C GLU A 117 -4.48 14.72 -13.08
N ILE A 118 -5.34 14.53 -12.08
CA ILE A 118 -5.39 13.31 -11.26
C ILE A 118 -6.70 12.59 -11.56
N VAL A 119 -6.60 11.34 -11.95
CA VAL A 119 -7.75 10.46 -12.14
C VAL A 119 -7.66 9.25 -11.24
N MET A 120 -8.78 8.59 -10.97
CA MET A 120 -8.85 7.40 -10.16
C MET A 120 -9.63 6.30 -10.85
N THR A 121 -9.30 5.07 -10.54
CA THR A 121 -9.99 3.87 -11.03
C THR A 121 -9.89 2.74 -10.01
N ASN A 122 -10.59 1.64 -10.25
CA ASN A 122 -10.48 0.47 -9.40
C ASN A 122 -9.55 -0.62 -10.00
N TYR A 123 -9.13 -1.55 -9.16
CA TYR A 123 -8.20 -2.61 -9.52
C TYR A 123 -8.67 -3.50 -10.68
N GLU A 124 -9.99 -3.75 -10.76
CA GLU A 124 -10.58 -4.58 -11.80
C GLU A 124 -10.39 -3.96 -13.19
N ARG A 125 -10.59 -2.64 -13.32
CA ARG A 125 -10.43 -1.93 -14.60
C ARG A 125 -9.02 -2.02 -15.16
N VAL A 126 -8.03 -1.91 -14.29
CA VAL A 126 -6.63 -2.09 -14.69
C VAL A 126 -6.35 -3.55 -15.03
N ARG A 127 -6.81 -4.50 -14.19
CA ARG A 127 -6.65 -5.94 -14.44
C ARG A 127 -7.24 -6.33 -15.77
N ASP A 128 -8.44 -5.89 -16.09
CA ASP A 128 -9.19 -6.28 -17.27
C ASP A 128 -8.70 -5.54 -18.55
N GLY A 129 -7.85 -4.53 -18.40
CA GLY A 129 -7.20 -3.81 -19.49
C GLY A 129 -7.98 -2.59 -19.99
N ASP A 130 -9.03 -2.17 -19.27
CA ASP A 130 -9.79 -0.96 -19.57
C ASP A 130 -8.94 0.31 -19.40
N ILE A 131 -7.98 0.26 -18.48
CA ILE A 131 -7.03 1.34 -18.16
C ILE A 131 -5.61 0.85 -18.38
N ASP A 132 -4.83 1.62 -19.12
CA ASP A 132 -3.39 1.42 -19.36
C ASP A 132 -2.56 2.35 -18.44
N PRO A 133 -1.93 1.82 -17.39
CA PRO A 133 -1.16 2.64 -16.44
C PRO A 133 0.07 3.33 -17.05
N THR A 134 0.59 2.83 -18.17
CA THR A 134 1.78 3.40 -18.82
C THR A 134 1.54 4.78 -19.44
N GLN A 135 0.27 5.18 -19.56
CA GLN A 135 -0.13 6.50 -20.05
C GLN A 135 -0.05 7.59 -18.96
N PHE A 136 0.37 7.22 -17.74
CA PHE A 136 0.43 8.13 -16.60
C PHE A 136 1.87 8.36 -16.13
N THR A 137 2.17 9.59 -15.75
CA THR A 137 3.46 9.99 -15.17
C THR A 137 3.68 9.38 -13.80
N ALA A 138 2.61 9.34 -12.99
CA ALA A 138 2.64 8.78 -11.64
C ALA A 138 1.46 7.84 -11.41
N VAL A 139 1.68 6.79 -10.63
CA VAL A 139 0.63 5.86 -10.20
C VAL A 139 0.75 5.61 -8.70
N ALA A 140 -0.35 5.83 -7.98
CA ALA A 140 -0.51 5.43 -6.58
C ALA A 140 -1.49 4.25 -6.48
N LEU A 141 -1.16 3.28 -5.62
CA LEU A 141 -2.04 2.14 -5.30
C LEU A 141 -2.48 2.25 -3.84
N ASP A 142 -3.76 2.57 -3.62
CA ASP A 142 -4.37 2.53 -2.29
C ASP A 142 -4.84 1.12 -1.95
N GLU A 143 -4.71 0.76 -0.69
CA GLU A 143 -4.96 -0.59 -0.14
C GLU A 143 -4.33 -1.69 -1.01
N ALA A 144 -3.05 -1.52 -1.32
CA ALA A 144 -2.31 -2.40 -2.22
C ALA A 144 -2.07 -3.82 -1.65
N SER A 145 -2.73 -4.18 -0.57
CA SER A 145 -2.71 -5.52 0.03
C SER A 145 -3.05 -6.64 -0.98
N VAL A 146 -3.76 -6.31 -2.07
CA VAL A 146 -4.05 -7.24 -3.17
C VAL A 146 -2.78 -7.80 -3.85
N LEU A 147 -1.65 -7.09 -3.75
CA LEU A 147 -0.37 -7.51 -4.33
C LEU A 147 0.40 -8.53 -3.47
N ARG A 148 -0.02 -8.82 -2.25
CA ARG A 148 0.71 -9.72 -1.32
C ARG A 148 0.90 -11.13 -1.82
N SER A 149 0.05 -11.61 -2.70
CA SER A 149 0.08 -12.98 -3.20
C SER A 149 0.64 -13.07 -4.61
N PHE A 150 1.83 -13.64 -4.75
CA PHE A 150 2.45 -13.91 -6.06
C PHE A 150 1.56 -14.76 -6.98
N GLY A 151 0.82 -15.70 -6.42
CA GLY A 151 -0.10 -16.56 -7.17
C GLY A 151 -1.41 -15.87 -7.56
N SER A 152 -1.66 -14.65 -7.09
CA SER A 152 -2.90 -13.96 -7.44
C SER A 152 -2.88 -13.50 -8.89
N LYS A 153 -4.01 -13.65 -9.56
CA LYS A 153 -4.20 -13.16 -10.92
C LYS A 153 -3.91 -11.65 -11.01
N THR A 154 -4.30 -10.91 -10.00
CA THR A 154 -4.03 -9.47 -9.89
C THR A 154 -2.54 -9.17 -9.91
N TYR A 155 -1.73 -9.78 -9.03
CA TYR A 155 -0.29 -9.53 -8.99
C TYR A 155 0.38 -9.84 -10.34
N GLN A 156 0.10 -11.00 -10.93
CA GLN A 156 0.69 -11.41 -12.20
C GLN A 156 0.31 -10.50 -13.37
N THR A 157 -0.88 -9.91 -13.31
CA THR A 157 -1.33 -8.94 -14.31
C THR A 157 -0.71 -7.56 -14.08
N PHE A 158 -0.61 -7.13 -12.82
CA PHE A 158 -0.11 -5.82 -12.48
C PHE A 158 1.38 -5.66 -12.74
N LEU A 159 2.18 -6.66 -12.38
CA LEU A 159 3.63 -6.56 -12.51
C LEU A 159 4.08 -6.11 -13.93
N PRO A 160 3.61 -6.71 -15.04
CA PRO A 160 4.01 -6.27 -16.36
C PRO A 160 3.34 -4.96 -16.83
N LYS A 161 2.10 -4.69 -16.41
CA LYS A 161 1.34 -3.51 -16.87
C LYS A 161 1.90 -2.18 -16.38
N PHE A 162 2.55 -2.17 -15.22
CA PHE A 162 3.10 -0.95 -14.63
C PHE A 162 4.60 -0.78 -14.87
N GLN A 163 5.20 -1.65 -15.68
CA GLN A 163 6.62 -1.51 -16.01
C GLN A 163 6.88 -0.18 -16.72
N GLY A 164 7.91 0.54 -16.25
CA GLY A 164 8.33 1.80 -16.83
C GLY A 164 7.48 3.02 -16.45
N VAL A 165 6.46 2.89 -15.61
CA VAL A 165 5.80 4.06 -15.00
C VAL A 165 6.82 4.80 -14.15
N LYS A 166 6.95 6.13 -14.38
CA LYS A 166 8.04 6.92 -13.83
C LYS A 166 8.02 7.06 -12.32
N TYR A 167 6.84 7.27 -11.73
CA TYR A 167 6.67 7.38 -10.28
C TYR A 167 5.62 6.41 -9.79
N LYS A 168 5.97 5.62 -8.77
CA LYS A 168 5.09 4.61 -8.19
C LYS A 168 5.01 4.74 -6.68
N LEU A 169 3.82 4.86 -6.17
CA LEU A 169 3.53 4.84 -4.74
C LEU A 169 2.62 3.66 -4.40
N VAL A 170 2.95 2.94 -3.34
CA VAL A 170 2.13 1.85 -2.81
C VAL A 170 1.74 2.19 -1.38
N CYS A 171 0.46 2.16 -1.07
CA CYS A 171 -0.05 2.45 0.26
C CYS A 171 -0.89 1.29 0.81
N THR A 172 -0.64 0.89 2.04
CA THR A 172 -1.48 -0.05 2.79
C THR A 172 -1.17 0.00 4.28
N ALA A 173 -2.16 -0.32 5.11
CA ALA A 173 -1.97 -0.51 6.55
C ALA A 173 -1.54 -1.94 6.90
N THR A 174 -1.70 -2.91 6.01
CA THR A 174 -1.47 -4.34 6.27
C THR A 174 -0.53 -4.97 5.25
N PRO A 175 0.77 -4.56 5.20
CA PRO A 175 1.68 -5.00 4.15
C PRO A 175 2.05 -6.49 4.22
N SER A 176 2.19 -7.04 5.43
CA SER A 176 2.64 -8.42 5.63
C SER A 176 2.02 -9.09 6.87
N PRO A 177 0.68 -9.25 6.89
CA PRO A 177 0.00 -9.77 8.08
C PRO A 177 0.38 -11.20 8.44
N ASN A 178 0.87 -11.98 7.48
CA ASN A 178 1.15 -13.39 7.69
C ASN A 178 2.64 -13.74 7.61
N ARG A 179 3.37 -13.18 6.65
CA ARG A 179 4.75 -13.59 6.34
C ARG A 179 5.56 -12.47 5.70
N PHE A 180 6.81 -12.29 6.11
CA PHE A 180 7.72 -11.27 5.55
C PHE A 180 7.97 -11.41 4.04
N LYS A 181 7.84 -12.61 3.47
CA LYS A 181 7.92 -12.81 2.01
C LYS A 181 6.90 -12.01 1.21
N GLU A 182 5.80 -11.58 1.84
CA GLU A 182 4.78 -10.77 1.18
C GLU A 182 5.34 -9.39 0.78
N LEU A 183 6.31 -8.87 1.53
CA LEU A 183 6.98 -7.60 1.22
C LEU A 183 7.73 -7.63 -0.12
N ILE A 184 8.25 -8.80 -0.51
CA ILE A 184 8.98 -8.95 -1.77
C ILE A 184 8.12 -8.67 -2.99
N HIS A 185 6.82 -8.94 -2.89
CA HIS A 185 5.92 -8.70 -4.01
C HIS A 185 5.72 -7.21 -4.29
N TYR A 186 5.70 -6.38 -3.24
CA TYR A 186 5.71 -4.92 -3.41
C TYR A 186 7.02 -4.43 -4.03
N ALA A 187 8.16 -4.97 -3.58
CA ALA A 187 9.45 -4.63 -4.15
C ALA A 187 9.53 -4.99 -5.65
N GLY A 188 8.96 -6.12 -6.06
CA GLY A 188 8.84 -6.52 -7.47
C GLY A 188 7.97 -5.55 -8.27
N TYR A 189 6.82 -5.16 -7.75
CA TYR A 189 5.93 -4.17 -8.38
C TYR A 189 6.61 -2.79 -8.50
N LEU A 190 7.33 -2.37 -7.47
CA LEU A 190 8.08 -1.11 -7.43
C LEU A 190 9.39 -1.15 -8.22
N GLU A 191 9.69 -2.26 -8.91
CA GLU A 191 10.95 -2.44 -9.68
C GLU A 191 12.22 -2.23 -8.86
N ILE A 192 12.16 -2.45 -7.54
CA ILE A 192 13.31 -2.36 -6.64
C ILE A 192 14.26 -3.52 -6.84
N MET A 193 13.69 -4.73 -6.93
CA MET A 193 14.41 -5.98 -7.19
C MET A 193 13.46 -7.01 -7.76
N ASP A 194 13.94 -7.83 -8.70
CA ASP A 194 13.16 -8.96 -9.20
C ASP A 194 12.74 -9.90 -8.06
N THR A 195 11.48 -10.32 -8.08
CA THR A 195 10.87 -11.14 -7.02
C THR A 195 11.64 -12.45 -6.80
N GLY A 196 12.08 -13.11 -7.88
CA GLY A 196 12.86 -14.36 -7.79
C GLY A 196 14.24 -14.14 -7.18
N GLN A 197 14.92 -13.05 -7.57
CA GLN A 197 16.20 -12.64 -6.99
C GLN A 197 16.07 -12.34 -5.50
N ALA A 198 15.06 -11.58 -5.10
CA ALA A 198 14.82 -11.24 -3.70
C ALA A 198 14.50 -12.48 -2.84
N LEU A 199 13.66 -13.39 -3.38
CA LEU A 199 13.37 -14.67 -2.71
C LEU A 199 14.65 -15.51 -2.52
N THR A 200 15.49 -15.62 -3.55
CA THR A 200 16.73 -16.40 -3.47
C THR A 200 17.73 -15.76 -2.50
N ARG A 201 17.79 -14.43 -2.45
CA ARG A 201 18.73 -13.71 -1.60
C ARG A 201 18.41 -13.79 -0.12
N PHE A 202 17.15 -13.71 0.24
CA PHE A 202 16.70 -13.48 1.62
C PHE A 202 15.99 -14.68 2.24
N PHE A 203 15.47 -15.62 1.45
CA PHE A 203 14.61 -16.69 1.98
C PHE A 203 15.14 -18.08 1.67
N GLN A 204 14.91 -19.00 2.58
CA GLN A 204 15.18 -20.43 2.47
C GLN A 204 13.88 -21.23 2.52
N ARG A 205 13.91 -22.43 1.96
CA ARG A 205 12.82 -23.39 2.12
C ARG A 205 12.82 -23.93 3.53
N ASP A 206 11.65 -23.92 4.15
CA ASP A 206 11.44 -24.61 5.42
C ASP A 206 11.48 -26.12 5.16
N SER A 207 12.43 -26.82 5.80
CA SER A 207 12.58 -28.27 5.67
C SER A 207 11.42 -29.05 6.29
N THR A 208 10.63 -28.41 7.18
CA THR A 208 9.56 -29.07 7.92
C THR A 208 8.18 -28.89 7.27
N LYS A 209 8.00 -27.89 6.39
CA LYS A 209 6.73 -27.59 5.73
C LYS A 209 6.94 -27.31 4.26
N ALA A 210 6.36 -28.16 3.41
CA ALA A 210 6.38 -27.97 1.96
C ALA A 210 5.83 -26.59 1.59
N ASN A 211 6.49 -25.90 0.63
CA ASN A 211 6.15 -24.57 0.14
C ASN A 211 6.20 -23.42 1.16
N ASN A 212 6.77 -23.64 2.33
CA ASN A 212 7.03 -22.58 3.28
C ASN A 212 8.43 -21.99 3.05
N LEU A 213 8.48 -20.65 2.97
CA LEU A 213 9.72 -19.88 2.87
C LEU A 213 9.89 -19.07 4.14
N THR A 214 11.06 -19.22 4.77
CA THR A 214 11.45 -18.46 5.96
C THR A 214 12.65 -17.60 5.65
N LEU A 215 12.74 -16.44 6.30
CA LEU A 215 13.88 -15.56 6.18
C LEU A 215 15.13 -16.27 6.70
N TYR A 216 16.28 -16.14 6.02
CA TYR A 216 17.56 -16.61 6.55
C TYR A 216 17.88 -15.83 7.84
N PRO A 217 18.13 -16.49 8.99
CA PRO A 217 18.42 -15.77 10.24
C PRO A 217 19.63 -14.82 10.12
N HIS A 218 20.66 -15.22 9.40
CA HIS A 218 21.87 -14.41 9.18
C HIS A 218 21.68 -13.29 8.16
N LYS A 219 20.52 -13.19 7.52
CA LYS A 219 20.16 -12.17 6.53
C LYS A 219 19.09 -11.18 7.03
N GLU A 220 18.65 -11.33 8.26
CA GLU A 220 17.55 -10.54 8.80
C GLU A 220 17.88 -9.04 8.83
N ASP A 221 19.04 -8.64 9.34
CA ASP A 221 19.47 -7.24 9.36
C ASP A 221 19.61 -6.67 7.93
N GLU A 222 20.19 -7.47 7.04
CA GLU A 222 20.33 -7.08 5.63
C GLU A 222 18.97 -6.90 4.96
N PHE A 223 18.03 -7.79 5.23
CA PHE A 223 16.67 -7.73 4.69
C PHE A 223 15.95 -6.47 5.16
N TRP A 224 15.96 -6.19 6.46
CA TRP A 224 15.27 -5.00 6.99
C TRP A 224 15.93 -3.68 6.55
N LEU A 225 17.24 -3.65 6.43
CA LEU A 225 17.94 -2.49 5.89
C LEU A 225 17.61 -2.28 4.40
N TRP A 226 17.47 -3.36 3.63
CA TRP A 226 17.00 -3.28 2.25
C TRP A 226 15.54 -2.83 2.19
N VAL A 227 14.66 -3.39 3.00
CA VAL A 227 13.24 -2.99 3.04
C VAL A 227 13.09 -1.52 3.41
N SER A 228 13.82 -1.03 4.42
CA SER A 228 13.75 0.38 4.85
C SER A 228 14.23 1.37 3.78
N SER A 229 14.95 0.92 2.76
CA SER A 229 15.38 1.79 1.66
C SER A 229 14.25 2.13 0.67
N TRP A 230 13.15 1.37 0.66
CA TRP A 230 12.04 1.59 -0.27
C TRP A 230 10.65 1.58 0.40
N ALA A 231 10.54 1.15 1.65
CA ALA A 231 9.29 1.08 2.40
C ALA A 231 9.42 1.83 3.73
N LEU A 232 8.45 2.71 4.00
CA LEU A 232 8.35 3.48 5.23
C LEU A 232 7.23 2.89 6.09
N PHE A 233 7.60 2.35 7.26
CA PHE A 233 6.65 1.80 8.24
C PHE A 233 6.38 2.86 9.31
N VAL A 234 5.11 3.24 9.47
CA VAL A 234 4.68 4.23 10.46
C VAL A 234 3.43 3.73 11.16
N GLY A 235 3.54 3.43 12.44
CA GLY A 235 2.41 3.08 13.30
C GLY A 235 1.71 4.31 13.87
N LYS A 236 2.50 5.36 14.15
CA LYS A 236 2.05 6.64 14.73
C LYS A 236 3.07 7.75 14.41
N PRO A 237 2.71 9.04 14.54
CA PRO A 237 3.59 10.14 14.19
C PRO A 237 4.95 10.14 14.90
N SER A 238 4.99 9.64 16.16
CA SER A 238 6.23 9.57 16.93
C SER A 238 7.27 8.61 16.37
N ASP A 239 6.90 7.68 15.49
CA ASP A 239 7.86 6.83 14.77
C ASP A 239 8.76 7.66 13.84
N LEU A 240 8.29 8.85 13.45
CA LEU A 240 9.04 9.84 12.68
C LEU A 240 9.50 11.04 13.53
N GLY A 241 9.38 10.95 14.86
CA GLY A 241 9.82 12.00 15.79
C GLY A 241 8.80 13.14 15.98
N TYR A 242 7.54 12.96 15.59
CA TYR A 242 6.47 13.94 15.76
C TYR A 242 5.57 13.61 16.95
N ASP A 243 4.79 14.59 17.40
CA ASP A 243 3.83 14.42 18.48
C ASP A 243 2.63 13.56 18.05
N ASP A 244 2.18 12.68 18.94
CA ASP A 244 1.04 11.77 18.73
C ASP A 244 -0.32 12.41 19.10
N THR A 245 -0.36 13.66 19.52
CA THR A 245 -1.61 14.33 19.91
C THR A 245 -2.66 14.27 18.80
N GLY A 246 -3.83 13.73 19.13
CA GLY A 246 -4.95 13.54 18.20
C GLY A 246 -4.90 12.24 17.42
N TYR A 247 -3.94 11.34 17.71
CA TYR A 247 -3.85 9.98 17.17
C TYR A 247 -4.11 8.90 18.22
N ASP A 248 -4.36 9.29 19.48
CA ASP A 248 -4.75 8.37 20.53
C ASP A 248 -6.16 7.84 20.25
N LEU A 249 -6.25 6.53 20.07
CA LEU A 249 -7.54 5.87 19.94
C LEU A 249 -8.20 5.77 21.33
N PRO A 250 -9.53 5.93 21.42
CA PRO A 250 -10.24 5.66 22.66
C PRO A 250 -10.03 4.20 23.09
N PRO A 251 -10.09 3.91 24.39
CA PRO A 251 -9.98 2.52 24.85
C PRO A 251 -11.06 1.66 24.23
N LEU A 252 -10.67 0.44 23.79
CA LEU A 252 -11.58 -0.52 23.17
C LEU A 252 -12.60 -1.00 24.22
N ASP A 253 -13.89 -0.68 24.01
CA ASP A 253 -15.01 -1.23 24.80
C ASP A 253 -15.53 -2.50 24.12
N VAL A 254 -15.09 -3.65 24.61
CA VAL A 254 -15.55 -4.96 24.08
C VAL A 254 -16.80 -5.40 24.81
N ARG A 255 -17.92 -5.38 24.12
CA ARG A 255 -19.20 -5.92 24.64
C ARG A 255 -19.50 -7.26 24.00
N VAL A 256 -19.43 -8.31 24.78
CA VAL A 256 -19.78 -9.65 24.32
C VAL A 256 -21.28 -9.86 24.55
N HIS A 257 -22.03 -9.98 23.46
CA HIS A 257 -23.44 -10.37 23.50
C HIS A 257 -23.53 -11.87 23.20
N ILE A 258 -23.92 -12.65 24.22
CA ILE A 258 -24.24 -14.07 24.03
C ILE A 258 -25.70 -14.14 23.67
N VAL A 259 -26.01 -14.50 22.44
CA VAL A 259 -27.37 -14.84 22.01
C VAL A 259 -27.57 -16.34 22.30
N PRO A 260 -28.44 -16.72 23.22
CA PRO A 260 -28.74 -18.13 23.41
C PRO A 260 -29.39 -18.65 22.12
N ASP A 261 -28.80 -19.70 21.57
CA ASP A 261 -29.33 -20.37 20.40
C ASP A 261 -30.34 -21.41 20.87
N ASP A 262 -31.62 -21.13 20.67
CA ASP A 262 -32.74 -22.05 20.92
C ASP A 262 -33.01 -22.99 19.73
N TYR A 263 -32.12 -23.00 18.74
CA TYR A 263 -32.25 -23.94 17.63
C TYR A 263 -31.99 -25.36 18.15
N GLY A 264 -33.08 -26.06 18.36
CA GLY A 264 -33.04 -27.47 18.68
C GLY A 264 -32.15 -28.20 17.67
N THR A 265 -31.46 -29.19 18.16
CA THR A 265 -30.61 -30.10 17.42
C THR A 265 -31.35 -30.76 16.26
N GLU A 266 -31.52 -30.07 15.13
CA GLU A 266 -31.99 -30.70 13.90
C GLU A 266 -30.82 -31.52 13.32
N THR A 267 -31.02 -32.81 13.31
CA THR A 267 -30.17 -33.75 12.58
C THR A 267 -30.62 -33.82 11.12
N ASP A 268 -29.66 -33.95 10.22
CA ASP A 268 -29.96 -34.26 8.82
C ASP A 268 -30.55 -35.69 8.66
N ARG A 269 -30.90 -36.05 7.42
CA ARG A 269 -31.49 -37.38 7.13
C ARG A 269 -30.57 -38.55 7.47
N ASP A 270 -29.27 -38.28 7.66
CA ASP A 270 -28.21 -39.25 7.96
C ASP A 270 -27.81 -39.23 9.45
N GLY A 271 -28.55 -38.48 10.29
CA GLY A 271 -28.34 -38.40 11.74
C GLY A 271 -27.13 -37.57 12.17
N GLN A 272 -26.56 -36.78 11.27
CA GLN A 272 -25.50 -35.82 11.60
C GLN A 272 -26.14 -34.48 12.00
N TYR A 273 -25.59 -33.87 13.07
CA TYR A 273 -25.98 -32.50 13.45
C TYR A 273 -25.69 -31.54 12.30
N LYS A 274 -26.70 -30.82 11.83
CA LYS A 274 -26.49 -29.69 10.93
C LYS A 274 -25.74 -28.61 11.69
N LEU A 275 -24.45 -28.54 11.48
CA LEU A 275 -23.70 -27.34 11.76
C LEU A 275 -24.21 -26.27 10.77
N MET A 276 -25.16 -25.46 11.21
CA MET A 276 -25.49 -24.25 10.49
C MET A 276 -24.23 -23.41 10.49
N ASN A 277 -23.78 -22.98 9.30
CA ASN A 277 -22.73 -22.01 9.16
C ASN A 277 -23.10 -20.79 10.02
N ASP A 278 -22.37 -20.60 11.11
CA ASP A 278 -22.42 -19.36 11.88
C ASP A 278 -22.05 -18.23 10.94
N CYS A 279 -23.05 -17.57 10.41
CA CYS A 279 -22.90 -16.30 9.75
C CYS A 279 -22.62 -15.29 10.86
N LEU A 280 -21.35 -15.14 11.24
CA LEU A 280 -20.88 -14.05 12.09
C LEU A 280 -21.11 -12.74 11.32
N LEU A 281 -22.27 -12.15 11.56
CA LEU A 281 -22.54 -10.77 11.19
C LEU A 281 -21.66 -9.87 12.07
N TYR A 282 -20.49 -9.51 11.55
CA TYR A 282 -19.76 -8.38 12.09
C TYR A 282 -20.44 -7.09 11.61
N THR A 283 -21.27 -6.51 12.44
CA THR A 283 -21.64 -5.12 12.29
C THR A 283 -20.59 -4.30 13.04
N SER A 284 -19.66 -3.71 12.32
CA SER A 284 -18.85 -2.62 12.84
C SER A 284 -19.66 -1.34 12.71
N ASP A 285 -20.37 -0.95 13.75
CA ASP A 285 -20.83 0.41 13.92
C ASP A 285 -19.69 1.21 14.54
N ALA A 286 -19.00 1.99 13.72
CA ALA A 286 -18.14 3.09 14.11
C ALA A 286 -18.33 4.26 13.15
#